data_05e9daeaa499d8e57d4f9bf51a710eb2
#
_entry.id   05e9daeaa499d8e57d4f9bf51a710eb2
#
_cell.length_a   1.000
_cell.length_b   1.000
_cell.length_c   1.000
_cell.angle_alpha   90.00
_cell.angle_beta   90.00
_cell.angle_gamma   90.00
#
_symmetry.space_group_name_H-M   'P 1'
#
loop_
_entity.id
_entity.type
_entity.pdbx_description
1 polymer ?
#
loop_
_entity_poly.entity_id
_entity_poly.type
_entity_poly.pdbx_seq_one_letter_code
_entity_poly.pdbx_strand_id
1 'polypeptide(L)'
;MPMVKMVARGDTTMVAAYLTPHIRQYLDSFRSGFSDGLKQSKLFFMQSDGGLTAADHFQGSNAILSGPAGGVVGYALTTDLGKPVIGFDMGGTSTDVSRYGGDWEHTHESETAGVRIQAPQLDIRTVAAGGGSRLFFRQGRFEVGPESAGAHPGPVCYRKHGHLAVTDANLVLGRLHPDYFPQIFGPHENEPLDLVGSRTALQSLTDQINHEAASAGQPSRTVEEVALGFLRVANETMIRPIREVSVQRGFDIQEHVLACFGGAGGQHACALARDLGISLVFVHRFAGILSAYGIGLADLTTERQEPAAEVLAQVGDLSPTLPSNLAERLAELADQAASELQEQGASSSTLQVQLFLNLRYQGTDTNLMIREPEDGNYAQSFRQTYLREFGFELEREILVDDLRVRVVSPSPSLQKFKLPLA
;
A
#
# COMPACT_ATOMS: atom_id res chain seq x y z
N MET A 1 -16.98 -12.99 -12.92
CA MET A 1 -16.13 -11.84 -13.25
C MET A 1 -15.93 -11.76 -14.76
N PRO A 2 -16.34 -10.68 -15.41
CA PRO A 2 -16.21 -10.50 -16.86
C PRO A 2 -14.79 -10.01 -17.20
N MET A 3 -13.85 -10.95 -17.41
CA MET A 3 -12.43 -10.68 -17.67
C MET A 3 -11.91 -11.59 -18.77
N VAL A 4 -10.94 -11.12 -19.52
CA VAL A 4 -10.11 -11.95 -20.39
C VAL A 4 -9.13 -12.81 -19.57
N LYS A 5 -8.43 -13.76 -20.20
CA LYS A 5 -7.45 -14.68 -19.55
C LYS A 5 -8.11 -15.63 -18.52
N MET A 6 -8.60 -16.76 -19.02
CA MET A 6 -9.39 -17.75 -18.27
C MET A 6 -8.74 -18.17 -16.93
N VAL A 7 -7.42 -18.40 -16.88
CA VAL A 7 -6.73 -18.86 -15.68
C VAL A 7 -6.76 -17.78 -14.60
N ALA A 8 -6.32 -16.57 -14.89
CA ALA A 8 -6.28 -15.46 -13.92
C ALA A 8 -7.70 -15.09 -13.43
N ARG A 9 -8.71 -15.17 -14.31
CA ARG A 9 -10.12 -15.04 -13.92
C ARG A 9 -10.54 -16.14 -12.96
N GLY A 10 -10.12 -17.39 -13.22
CA GLY A 10 -10.39 -18.53 -12.35
C GLY A 10 -9.79 -18.32 -10.95
N ASP A 11 -8.51 -17.95 -10.90
CA ASP A 11 -7.79 -17.69 -9.65
C ASP A 11 -8.46 -16.57 -8.84
N THR A 12 -8.80 -15.45 -9.49
CA THR A 12 -9.50 -14.33 -8.82
C THR A 12 -10.89 -14.74 -8.31
N THR A 13 -11.61 -15.57 -9.08
CA THR A 13 -12.92 -16.09 -8.66
C THR A 13 -12.78 -17.01 -7.44
N MET A 14 -11.75 -17.86 -7.40
CA MET A 14 -11.47 -18.73 -6.25
C MET A 14 -11.13 -17.91 -5.02
N VAL A 15 -10.30 -16.86 -5.14
CA VAL A 15 -9.99 -15.94 -4.04
C VAL A 15 -11.26 -15.27 -3.51
N ALA A 16 -12.11 -14.75 -4.40
CA ALA A 16 -13.38 -14.15 -4.01
C ALA A 16 -14.30 -15.16 -3.31
N ALA A 17 -14.41 -16.38 -3.82
CA ALA A 17 -15.22 -17.44 -3.24
C ALA A 17 -14.71 -17.91 -1.87
N TYR A 18 -13.38 -17.88 -1.67
CA TYR A 18 -12.76 -18.24 -0.40
C TYR A 18 -12.91 -17.13 0.66
N LEU A 19 -12.63 -15.87 0.30
CA LEU A 19 -12.62 -14.76 1.26
C LEU A 19 -14.01 -14.22 1.59
N THR A 20 -14.93 -14.16 0.63
CA THR A 20 -16.24 -13.50 0.80
C THR A 20 -17.08 -14.12 1.94
N PRO A 21 -17.14 -15.45 2.14
CA PRO A 21 -17.87 -16.02 3.27
C PRO A 21 -17.30 -15.60 4.64
N HIS A 22 -15.97 -15.54 4.78
CA HIS A 22 -15.31 -15.10 6.01
C HIS A 22 -15.59 -13.63 6.30
N ILE A 23 -15.54 -12.78 5.27
CA ILE A 23 -15.89 -11.37 5.40
C ILE A 23 -17.35 -11.20 5.83
N ARG A 24 -18.28 -11.92 5.21
CA ARG A 24 -19.70 -11.88 5.58
C ARG A 24 -19.93 -12.32 7.02
N GLN A 25 -19.30 -13.41 7.45
CA GLN A 25 -19.38 -13.87 8.84
C GLN A 25 -18.85 -12.81 9.82
N TYR A 26 -17.73 -12.14 9.47
CA TYR A 26 -17.21 -11.04 10.25
C TYR A 26 -18.20 -9.87 10.33
N LEU A 27 -18.80 -9.46 9.20
CA LEU A 27 -19.80 -8.39 9.15
C LEU A 27 -21.04 -8.71 9.99
N ASP A 28 -21.54 -9.94 9.93
CA ASP A 28 -22.68 -10.38 10.71
C ASP A 28 -22.35 -10.37 12.21
N SER A 29 -21.17 -10.85 12.58
CA SER A 29 -20.66 -10.79 13.95
C SER A 29 -20.50 -9.34 14.43
N PHE A 30 -19.96 -8.45 13.58
CA PHE A 30 -19.83 -7.03 13.89
C PHE A 30 -21.20 -6.37 14.13
N ARG A 31 -22.17 -6.58 13.21
CA ARG A 31 -23.53 -6.06 13.35
C ARG A 31 -24.21 -6.57 14.62
N SER A 32 -24.00 -7.82 15.00
CA SER A 32 -24.61 -8.43 16.19
C SER A 32 -24.10 -7.84 17.51
N GLY A 33 -22.95 -7.16 17.51
CA GLY A 33 -22.43 -6.45 18.67
C GLY A 33 -23.19 -5.17 19.03
N PHE A 34 -24.10 -4.70 18.17
CA PHE A 34 -24.91 -3.50 18.38
C PHE A 34 -26.38 -3.86 18.62
N SER A 35 -27.02 -3.20 19.58
CA SER A 35 -28.38 -3.51 20.02
C SER A 35 -29.44 -3.41 18.92
N ASP A 36 -29.26 -2.48 17.95
CA ASP A 36 -30.14 -2.28 16.79
C ASP A 36 -29.65 -3.01 15.52
N GLY A 37 -28.49 -3.72 15.60
CA GLY A 37 -27.86 -4.36 14.45
C GLY A 37 -27.38 -3.37 13.38
N LEU A 38 -27.16 -2.11 13.75
CA LEU A 38 -26.79 -1.00 12.85
C LEU A 38 -27.78 -0.76 11.71
N LYS A 39 -29.09 -1.04 11.93
CA LYS A 39 -30.13 -0.92 10.90
C LYS A 39 -30.34 0.51 10.40
N GLN A 40 -30.01 1.51 11.22
CA GLN A 40 -30.11 2.93 10.86
C GLN A 40 -28.81 3.53 10.34
N SER A 41 -27.72 2.75 10.34
CA SER A 41 -26.40 3.22 9.92
C SER A 41 -25.98 2.55 8.61
N LYS A 42 -25.44 3.32 7.69
CA LYS A 42 -24.81 2.79 6.48
C LYS A 42 -23.38 2.37 6.81
N LEU A 43 -23.04 1.13 6.48
CA LEU A 43 -21.69 0.59 6.63
C LEU A 43 -20.98 0.59 5.28
N PHE A 44 -19.84 1.28 5.22
CA PHE A 44 -18.97 1.28 4.06
C PHE A 44 -17.64 0.64 4.41
N PHE A 45 -17.06 -0.06 3.48
CA PHE A 45 -15.77 -0.72 3.61
C PHE A 45 -14.80 -0.24 2.57
N MET A 46 -13.55 -0.05 2.99
CA MET A 46 -12.45 0.30 2.11
C MET A 46 -12.14 -0.88 1.20
N GLN A 47 -12.01 -0.61 -0.09
CA GLN A 47 -11.50 -1.55 -1.09
C GLN A 47 -10.00 -1.35 -1.30
N SER A 48 -9.35 -2.34 -1.90
CA SER A 48 -7.91 -2.28 -2.24
C SER A 48 -7.57 -1.18 -3.26
N ASP A 49 -8.55 -0.69 -4.00
CA ASP A 49 -8.41 0.38 -5.00
C ASP A 49 -8.45 1.81 -4.40
N GLY A 50 -8.60 1.92 -3.08
CA GLY A 50 -8.68 3.20 -2.38
C GLY A 50 -10.08 3.81 -2.31
N GLY A 51 -11.11 3.13 -2.84
CA GLY A 51 -12.50 3.55 -2.75
C GLY A 51 -13.28 2.85 -1.66
N LEU A 52 -14.40 3.43 -1.26
CA LEU A 52 -15.39 2.81 -0.37
C LEU A 52 -16.49 2.14 -1.17
N THR A 53 -17.04 1.06 -0.63
CA THR A 53 -18.27 0.43 -1.11
C THR A 53 -19.15 0.04 0.07
N ALA A 54 -20.47 -0.07 -0.17
CA ALA A 54 -21.37 -0.53 0.87
C ALA A 54 -21.10 -1.99 1.24
N ALA A 55 -21.35 -2.36 2.50
CA ALA A 55 -21.08 -3.69 3.05
C ALA A 55 -21.66 -4.84 2.21
N ASP A 56 -22.83 -4.64 1.63
CA ASP A 56 -23.54 -5.67 0.86
C ASP A 56 -22.92 -5.88 -0.56
N HIS A 57 -22.15 -4.89 -1.05
CA HIS A 57 -21.42 -4.94 -2.32
C HIS A 57 -19.94 -5.33 -2.14
N PHE A 58 -19.45 -5.45 -0.90
CA PHE A 58 -18.03 -5.71 -0.61
C PHE A 58 -17.65 -7.14 -0.95
N GLN A 59 -16.66 -7.33 -1.81
CA GLN A 59 -16.20 -8.64 -2.29
C GLN A 59 -14.78 -8.96 -1.78
N GLY A 60 -14.53 -10.25 -1.52
CA GLY A 60 -13.26 -10.71 -0.96
C GLY A 60 -12.04 -10.39 -1.84
N SER A 61 -12.17 -10.44 -3.16
CA SER A 61 -11.07 -10.07 -4.08
C SER A 61 -10.62 -8.61 -3.96
N ASN A 62 -11.51 -7.72 -3.51
CA ASN A 62 -11.25 -6.28 -3.37
C ASN A 62 -10.82 -5.89 -1.95
N ALA A 63 -10.71 -6.86 -1.03
CA ALA A 63 -10.46 -6.60 0.38
C ALA A 63 -8.97 -6.70 0.80
N ILE A 64 -8.11 -7.29 -0.05
CA ILE A 64 -6.79 -7.81 0.34
C ILE A 64 -5.85 -6.72 0.87
N LEU A 65 -5.81 -5.56 0.24
CA LEU A 65 -4.98 -4.40 0.63
C LEU A 65 -5.81 -3.23 1.16
N SER A 66 -7.02 -3.48 1.66
CA SER A 66 -7.94 -2.42 2.11
C SER A 66 -7.35 -1.55 3.24
N GLY A 67 -6.64 -2.13 4.19
CA GLY A 67 -5.98 -1.40 5.27
C GLY A 67 -4.89 -0.44 4.76
N PRO A 68 -3.86 -0.96 4.06
CA PRO A 68 -2.84 -0.12 3.42
C PRO A 68 -3.42 0.93 2.46
N ALA A 69 -4.47 0.61 1.70
CA ALA A 69 -5.15 1.55 0.81
C ALA A 69 -5.69 2.78 1.56
N GLY A 70 -6.25 2.58 2.77
CA GLY A 70 -6.62 3.69 3.65
C GLY A 70 -5.44 4.59 3.99
N GLY A 71 -4.27 4.02 4.22
CA GLY A 71 -3.02 4.77 4.44
C GLY A 71 -2.63 5.64 3.25
N VAL A 72 -2.73 5.08 2.03
CA VAL A 72 -2.46 5.82 0.78
C VAL A 72 -3.41 7.01 0.65
N VAL A 73 -4.71 6.80 0.81
CA VAL A 73 -5.69 7.89 0.78
C VAL A 73 -5.39 8.92 1.86
N GLY A 74 -5.05 8.47 3.07
CA GLY A 74 -4.72 9.34 4.20
C GLY A 74 -3.57 10.29 3.89
N TYR A 75 -2.42 9.78 3.45
CA TYR A 75 -1.28 10.67 3.17
C TYR A 75 -1.49 11.50 1.89
N ALA A 76 -2.08 10.92 0.84
CA ALA A 76 -2.27 11.62 -0.42
C ALA A 76 -3.16 12.86 -0.28
N LEU A 77 -4.23 12.76 0.51
CA LEU A 77 -5.18 13.87 0.71
C LEU A 77 -4.74 14.86 1.80
N THR A 78 -3.74 14.51 2.63
CA THR A 78 -3.28 15.37 3.73
C THR A 78 -1.92 16.01 3.48
N THR A 79 -1.12 15.50 2.55
CA THR A 79 0.19 16.06 2.20
C THR A 79 0.02 17.07 1.05
N ASP A 80 -0.41 18.29 1.37
CA ASP A 80 -0.67 19.36 0.37
C ASP A 80 0.58 20.27 0.25
N LEU A 81 1.65 19.73 -0.35
CA LEU A 81 2.93 20.43 -0.48
C LEU A 81 3.35 20.68 -1.94
N GLY A 82 2.47 20.40 -2.90
CA GLY A 82 2.72 20.60 -4.34
C GLY A 82 3.84 19.72 -4.91
N LYS A 83 4.19 18.63 -4.22
CA LYS A 83 5.22 17.67 -4.62
C LYS A 83 4.67 16.26 -4.63
N PRO A 84 5.22 15.34 -5.44
CA PRO A 84 4.90 13.93 -5.33
C PRO A 84 5.31 13.38 -3.95
N VAL A 85 4.62 12.34 -3.49
CA VAL A 85 4.75 11.81 -2.14
C VAL A 85 5.06 10.32 -2.19
N ILE A 86 6.01 9.87 -1.39
CA ILE A 86 6.20 8.46 -1.04
C ILE A 86 5.54 8.23 0.31
N GLY A 87 4.53 7.36 0.36
CA GLY A 87 3.95 6.87 1.60
C GLY A 87 4.83 5.78 2.21
N PHE A 88 5.11 5.90 3.50
CA PHE A 88 5.92 4.96 4.26
C PHE A 88 5.17 4.60 5.55
N ASP A 89 4.45 3.48 5.52
CA ASP A 89 3.70 2.92 6.65
C ASP A 89 4.49 1.78 7.29
N MET A 90 5.07 2.02 8.44
CA MET A 90 5.80 0.97 9.17
C MET A 90 5.07 0.60 10.44
N GLY A 91 4.57 -0.62 10.46
CA GLY A 91 3.95 -1.26 11.61
C GLY A 91 4.91 -2.15 12.40
N GLY A 92 4.33 -3.06 13.19
CA GLY A 92 5.10 -4.04 13.97
C GLY A 92 5.69 -5.18 13.14
N THR A 93 5.05 -5.58 12.04
CA THR A 93 5.40 -6.78 11.25
C THR A 93 5.90 -6.48 9.86
N SER A 94 5.40 -5.42 9.25
CA SER A 94 5.64 -5.07 7.85
C SER A 94 5.77 -3.58 7.65
N THR A 95 6.27 -3.24 6.48
CA THR A 95 6.29 -1.87 5.97
C THR A 95 5.60 -1.86 4.60
N ASP A 96 4.63 -0.96 4.44
CA ASP A 96 3.94 -0.72 3.20
C ASP A 96 4.43 0.59 2.58
N VAL A 97 4.78 0.52 1.30
CA VAL A 97 5.31 1.65 0.53
C VAL A 97 4.47 1.85 -0.70
N SER A 98 4.14 3.10 -0.99
CA SER A 98 3.37 3.50 -2.17
C SER A 98 3.80 4.88 -2.63
N ARG A 99 3.43 5.25 -3.85
CA ARG A 99 3.68 6.57 -4.41
C ARG A 99 2.37 7.26 -4.78
N TYR A 100 2.32 8.58 -4.63
CA TYR A 100 1.26 9.44 -5.13
C TYR A 100 1.87 10.64 -5.84
N GLY A 101 1.56 10.80 -7.13
CA GLY A 101 2.10 11.86 -7.98
C GLY A 101 1.05 12.87 -8.46
N GLY A 102 -0.12 12.93 -7.77
CA GLY A 102 -1.27 13.73 -8.17
C GLY A 102 -2.45 12.87 -8.65
N ASP A 103 -2.15 11.67 -9.17
CA ASP A 103 -3.13 10.65 -9.53
C ASP A 103 -2.88 9.36 -8.73
N TRP A 104 -3.94 8.56 -8.58
CA TRP A 104 -3.86 7.25 -7.94
C TRP A 104 -3.11 6.26 -8.82
N GLU A 105 -2.04 5.67 -8.29
CA GLU A 105 -1.32 4.61 -8.99
C GLU A 105 -1.99 3.26 -8.71
N HIS A 106 -2.65 2.73 -9.74
CA HIS A 106 -3.33 1.44 -9.66
C HIS A 106 -2.55 0.33 -10.36
N THR A 107 -2.62 -0.86 -9.80
CA THR A 107 -2.31 -2.11 -10.49
C THR A 107 -3.58 -2.94 -10.61
N HIS A 108 -3.75 -3.59 -11.76
CA HIS A 108 -4.93 -4.40 -12.04
C HIS A 108 -4.63 -5.90 -12.01
N GLU A 109 -3.37 -6.25 -11.82
CA GLU A 109 -2.92 -7.62 -11.62
C GLU A 109 -1.86 -7.64 -10.52
N SER A 110 -2.04 -8.51 -9.56
CA SER A 110 -1.10 -8.71 -8.45
C SER A 110 -0.93 -10.18 -8.16
N GLU A 111 0.14 -10.52 -7.45
CA GLU A 111 0.34 -11.86 -6.94
C GLU A 111 0.41 -11.81 -5.41
N THR A 112 -0.46 -12.56 -4.77
CA THR A 112 -0.49 -12.68 -3.31
C THR A 112 -0.43 -14.15 -2.94
N ALA A 113 0.56 -14.55 -2.14
CA ALA A 113 0.79 -15.94 -1.74
C ALA A 113 0.86 -16.94 -2.92
N GLY A 114 1.44 -16.52 -4.06
CA GLY A 114 1.56 -17.34 -5.27
C GLY A 114 0.29 -17.43 -6.12
N VAL A 115 -0.75 -16.69 -5.76
CA VAL A 115 -2.02 -16.65 -6.51
C VAL A 115 -2.14 -15.31 -7.24
N ARG A 116 -2.43 -15.36 -8.54
CA ARG A 116 -2.68 -14.16 -9.34
C ARG A 116 -4.09 -13.64 -9.11
N ILE A 117 -4.19 -12.34 -8.85
CA ILE A 117 -5.44 -11.68 -8.58
C ILE A 117 -5.59 -10.53 -9.57
N GLN A 118 -6.62 -10.60 -10.38
CA GLN A 118 -7.03 -9.54 -11.31
C GLN A 118 -8.16 -8.73 -10.66
N ALA A 119 -7.80 -7.86 -9.74
CA ALA A 119 -8.70 -6.89 -9.13
C ALA A 119 -7.99 -5.54 -9.04
N PRO A 120 -8.69 -4.41 -9.21
CA PRO A 120 -8.08 -3.11 -9.07
C PRO A 120 -7.60 -2.92 -7.63
N GLN A 121 -6.36 -2.48 -7.49
CA GLN A 121 -5.77 -2.14 -6.21
C GLN A 121 -4.76 -1.01 -6.37
N LEU A 122 -4.57 -0.22 -5.33
CA LEU A 122 -3.48 0.73 -5.28
C LEU A 122 -2.14 0.01 -5.34
N ASP A 123 -1.15 0.61 -6.02
CA ASP A 123 0.17 0.01 -6.13
C ASP A 123 0.95 0.19 -4.84
N ILE A 124 0.82 -0.80 -3.99
CA ILE A 124 1.44 -0.86 -2.66
C ILE A 124 2.44 -2.00 -2.64
N ARG A 125 3.66 -1.71 -2.19
CA ARG A 125 4.73 -2.68 -2.02
C ARG A 125 4.93 -2.96 -0.56
N THR A 126 4.69 -4.20 -0.16
CA THR A 126 4.86 -4.66 1.22
C THR A 126 6.17 -5.41 1.39
N VAL A 127 6.91 -5.08 2.42
CA VAL A 127 8.11 -5.80 2.83
C VAL A 127 7.98 -6.27 4.28
N ALA A 128 8.46 -7.49 4.56
CA ALA A 128 8.46 -8.08 5.89
C ALA A 128 9.58 -7.45 6.78
N ALA A 129 9.47 -6.14 7.01
CA ALA A 129 10.34 -5.37 7.87
C ALA A 129 9.49 -4.45 8.74
N GLY A 130 9.49 -4.63 10.04
CA GLY A 130 8.71 -3.87 11.01
C GLY A 130 9.42 -3.78 12.36
N GLY A 131 8.80 -3.13 13.34
CA GLY A 131 9.36 -3.00 14.67
C GLY A 131 9.64 -4.34 15.36
N GLY A 132 8.84 -5.38 15.06
CA GLY A 132 9.01 -6.74 15.58
C GLY A 132 9.95 -7.63 14.77
N SER A 133 10.57 -7.16 13.69
CA SER A 133 11.53 -7.96 12.92
C SER A 133 12.69 -8.38 13.79
N ARG A 134 12.94 -9.71 13.84
CA ARG A 134 13.93 -10.32 14.75
C ARG A 134 15.35 -10.05 14.30
N LEU A 135 16.26 -9.90 15.26
CA LEU A 135 17.67 -9.64 15.04
C LEU A 135 18.47 -10.94 15.17
N PHE A 136 19.29 -11.23 14.17
CA PHE A 136 20.17 -12.40 14.17
C PHE A 136 21.58 -12.00 13.76
N PHE A 137 22.57 -12.67 14.35
CA PHE A 137 23.94 -12.63 13.85
C PHE A 137 24.33 -14.04 13.41
N ARG A 138 24.52 -14.22 12.12
CA ARG A 138 24.79 -15.53 11.51
C ARG A 138 25.90 -15.41 10.47
N GLN A 139 26.87 -16.33 10.53
CA GLN A 139 27.99 -16.36 9.57
C GLN A 139 28.72 -15.02 9.44
N GLY A 140 28.92 -14.31 10.56
CA GLY A 140 29.59 -13.02 10.57
C GLY A 140 28.77 -11.83 10.05
N ARG A 141 27.45 -11.97 9.84
CA ARG A 141 26.56 -10.95 9.25
C ARG A 141 25.41 -10.59 10.18
N PHE A 142 25.03 -9.32 10.13
CA PHE A 142 23.79 -8.85 10.71
C PHE A 142 22.62 -9.23 9.78
N GLU A 143 21.59 -9.86 10.33
CA GLU A 143 20.36 -10.22 9.63
C GLU A 143 19.16 -9.69 10.41
N VAL A 144 18.18 -9.13 9.71
CA VAL A 144 16.93 -8.61 10.27
C VAL A 144 15.75 -9.24 9.55
N GLY A 145 14.92 -9.97 10.29
CA GLY A 145 13.82 -10.73 9.74
C GLY A 145 14.27 -11.93 8.85
N PRO A 146 13.39 -12.44 7.99
CA PRO A 146 11.96 -12.06 7.83
C PRO A 146 11.07 -12.42 9.03
N GLU A 147 11.57 -13.22 9.98
CA GLU A 147 10.82 -13.63 11.16
C GLU A 147 10.47 -12.41 12.04
N SER A 148 9.22 -12.35 12.46
CA SER A 148 8.74 -11.34 13.41
C SER A 148 8.52 -11.93 14.79
N ALA A 149 8.83 -11.16 15.83
CA ALA A 149 8.45 -11.47 17.20
C ALA A 149 6.94 -11.35 17.42
N GLY A 150 6.21 -10.71 16.49
CA GLY A 150 4.80 -10.45 16.60
C GLY A 150 4.43 -9.52 17.75
N ALA A 151 3.14 -9.54 18.13
CA ALA A 151 2.66 -8.85 19.32
C ALA A 151 2.81 -9.72 20.59
N HIS A 152 2.84 -11.04 20.42
CA HIS A 152 3.01 -12.02 21.49
C HIS A 152 3.92 -13.17 21.01
N PRO A 153 5.01 -13.50 21.69
CA PRO A 153 5.54 -12.85 22.89
C PRO A 153 6.05 -11.41 22.68
N GLY A 154 6.29 -10.99 21.44
CA GLY A 154 6.76 -9.67 21.06
C GLY A 154 8.29 -9.49 21.21
N PRO A 155 8.78 -8.26 21.06
CA PRO A 155 10.14 -7.87 21.40
C PRO A 155 10.48 -8.15 22.88
N VAL A 156 11.77 -8.22 23.22
CA VAL A 156 12.24 -8.39 24.61
C VAL A 156 11.64 -7.32 25.53
N CYS A 157 11.59 -6.07 25.06
CA CYS A 157 11.05 -4.96 25.83
C CYS A 157 9.57 -5.09 26.20
N TYR A 158 8.82 -6.03 25.62
CA TYR A 158 7.41 -6.28 26.00
C TYR A 158 7.26 -7.14 27.26
N ARG A 159 8.37 -7.62 27.85
CA ARG A 159 8.40 -8.38 29.13
C ARG A 159 7.62 -9.70 29.12
N LYS A 160 7.42 -10.29 27.94
CA LYS A 160 6.69 -11.56 27.75
C LYS A 160 7.60 -12.68 27.23
N HIS A 161 8.88 -12.70 27.64
CA HIS A 161 9.91 -13.64 27.15
C HIS A 161 10.08 -13.63 25.64
N GLY A 162 10.05 -12.44 25.07
CA GLY A 162 10.12 -12.21 23.63
C GLY A 162 11.53 -12.36 23.04
N HIS A 163 11.64 -11.97 21.78
CA HIS A 163 12.87 -12.07 21.01
C HIS A 163 13.47 -10.70 20.75
N LEU A 164 14.80 -10.61 20.63
CA LEU A 164 15.45 -9.39 20.18
C LEU A 164 14.90 -8.99 18.81
N ALA A 165 14.43 -7.75 18.71
CA ALA A 165 13.79 -7.18 17.54
C ALA A 165 14.26 -5.73 17.29
N VAL A 166 13.87 -5.17 16.15
CA VAL A 166 14.16 -3.78 15.75
C VAL A 166 13.71 -2.78 16.83
N THR A 167 12.59 -3.03 17.50
CA THR A 167 12.09 -2.22 18.61
C THR A 167 13.10 -2.15 19.77
N ASP A 168 13.73 -3.27 20.12
CA ASP A 168 14.74 -3.32 21.20
C ASP A 168 15.97 -2.50 20.83
N ALA A 169 16.45 -2.59 19.57
CA ALA A 169 17.57 -1.79 19.08
C ALA A 169 17.25 -0.29 19.13
N ASN A 170 16.05 0.12 18.70
CA ASN A 170 15.60 1.52 18.77
C ASN A 170 15.47 2.01 20.23
N LEU A 171 15.01 1.14 21.15
CA LEU A 171 14.89 1.46 22.56
C LEU A 171 16.27 1.68 23.21
N VAL A 172 17.24 0.78 22.95
CA VAL A 172 18.61 0.91 23.49
C VAL A 172 19.33 2.14 22.95
N LEU A 173 19.06 2.54 21.69
CA LEU A 173 19.61 3.76 21.10
C LEU A 173 18.87 5.04 21.51
N GLY A 174 17.87 4.96 22.38
CA GLY A 174 17.13 6.11 22.88
C GLY A 174 16.21 6.76 21.86
N ARG A 175 15.84 6.05 20.78
CA ARG A 175 14.84 6.52 19.81
C ARG A 175 13.41 6.30 20.28
N LEU A 176 13.23 5.41 21.24
CA LEU A 176 12.00 5.18 22.00
C LEU A 176 12.26 5.56 23.45
N HIS A 177 11.32 6.30 24.03
CA HIS A 177 11.42 6.75 25.43
C HIS A 177 10.32 6.08 26.25
N PRO A 178 10.64 5.14 27.16
CA PRO A 178 9.66 4.39 27.96
C PRO A 178 8.65 5.27 28.70
N ASP A 179 9.08 6.45 29.15
CA ASP A 179 8.25 7.39 29.92
C ASP A 179 7.09 8.00 29.10
N TYR A 180 7.21 7.97 27.77
CA TYR A 180 6.17 8.48 26.86
C TYR A 180 5.32 7.37 26.23
N PHE A 181 5.64 6.10 26.55
CA PHE A 181 4.82 4.97 26.10
C PHE A 181 3.76 4.62 27.16
N PRO A 182 2.60 4.13 26.75
CA PRO A 182 1.61 3.62 27.68
C PRO A 182 2.17 2.40 28.43
N GLN A 183 1.84 2.28 29.72
CA GLN A 183 2.23 1.16 30.54
C GLN A 183 1.27 -0.01 30.31
N ILE A 184 1.47 -0.73 29.21
CA ILE A 184 0.62 -1.84 28.76
C ILE A 184 1.40 -3.14 28.53
N PHE A 185 2.66 -3.18 28.97
CA PHE A 185 3.54 -4.33 28.78
C PHE A 185 3.63 -5.20 30.02
N GLY A 186 4.35 -6.31 29.91
CA GLY A 186 4.48 -7.27 30.99
C GLY A 186 3.32 -8.27 31.07
N PRO A 187 3.41 -9.26 31.96
CA PRO A 187 2.40 -10.32 32.13
C PRO A 187 1.03 -9.80 32.53
N HIS A 188 0.99 -8.67 33.24
CA HIS A 188 -0.24 -8.04 33.75
C HIS A 188 -0.67 -6.80 32.96
N GLU A 189 0.02 -6.49 31.85
CA GLU A 189 -0.28 -5.36 30.95
C GLU A 189 -0.33 -3.99 31.66
N ASN A 190 0.57 -3.79 32.64
CA ASN A 190 0.64 -2.58 33.46
C ASN A 190 2.08 -2.07 33.70
N GLU A 191 3.03 -2.53 32.88
CA GLU A 191 4.45 -2.18 33.01
C GLU A 191 4.93 -1.32 31.82
N PRO A 192 5.99 -0.49 32.00
CA PRO A 192 6.62 0.22 30.88
C PRO A 192 7.49 -0.73 30.04
N LEU A 193 7.96 -0.24 28.87
CA LEU A 193 8.96 -0.92 28.07
C LEU A 193 10.21 -1.26 28.90
N ASP A 194 10.76 -2.46 28.70
CA ASP A 194 11.94 -2.96 29.42
C ASP A 194 13.26 -2.58 28.74
N LEU A 195 13.75 -1.38 29.01
CA LEU A 195 15.04 -0.92 28.50
C LEU A 195 16.21 -1.79 29.05
N VAL A 196 16.15 -2.19 30.35
CA VAL A 196 17.20 -2.98 30.97
C VAL A 196 17.27 -4.38 30.35
N GLY A 197 16.13 -5.03 30.18
CA GLY A 197 16.06 -6.34 29.53
C GLY A 197 16.56 -6.30 28.07
N SER A 198 16.16 -5.29 27.29
CA SER A 198 16.64 -5.12 25.91
C SER A 198 18.15 -4.89 25.85
N ARG A 199 18.70 -4.03 26.76
CA ARG A 199 20.14 -3.78 26.82
C ARG A 199 20.92 -5.03 27.22
N THR A 200 20.42 -5.80 28.18
CA THR A 200 21.05 -7.05 28.62
C THR A 200 21.08 -8.09 27.52
N ALA A 201 19.96 -8.25 26.79
CA ALA A 201 19.88 -9.19 25.67
C ALA A 201 20.78 -8.77 24.50
N LEU A 202 20.83 -7.47 24.16
CA LEU A 202 21.75 -6.97 23.14
C LEU A 202 23.21 -7.06 23.58
N GLN A 203 23.53 -6.86 24.87
CA GLN A 203 24.91 -7.06 25.41
C GLN A 203 25.35 -8.50 25.19
N SER A 204 24.52 -9.49 25.56
CA SER A 204 24.83 -10.91 25.34
C SER A 204 25.09 -11.23 23.85
N LEU A 205 24.32 -10.67 22.94
CA LEU A 205 24.56 -10.81 21.50
C LEU A 205 25.85 -10.10 21.07
N THR A 206 26.13 -8.92 21.63
CA THR A 206 27.37 -8.16 21.37
C THR A 206 28.62 -8.94 21.82
N ASP A 207 28.56 -9.60 22.96
CA ASP A 207 29.66 -10.42 23.48
C ASP A 207 29.94 -11.61 22.54
N GLN A 208 28.91 -12.25 22.00
CA GLN A 208 29.05 -13.31 20.97
C GLN A 208 29.71 -12.76 19.69
N ILE A 209 29.23 -11.61 19.19
CA ILE A 209 29.79 -10.95 18.00
C ILE A 209 31.27 -10.62 18.22
N ASN A 210 31.63 -10.08 19.39
CA ASN A 210 33.00 -9.69 19.70
C ASN A 210 33.90 -10.90 19.86
N HIS A 211 33.38 -12.01 20.38
CA HIS A 211 34.15 -13.26 20.46
C HIS A 211 34.51 -13.80 19.05
N GLU A 212 33.53 -13.79 18.11
CA GLU A 212 33.78 -14.14 16.72
C GLU A 212 34.73 -13.15 16.03
N ALA A 213 34.53 -11.84 16.25
CA ALA A 213 35.38 -10.77 15.71
C ALA A 213 36.83 -10.90 16.14
N ALA A 214 37.08 -11.20 17.45
CA ALA A 214 38.42 -11.41 17.97
C ALA A 214 39.13 -12.57 17.27
N SER A 215 38.42 -13.68 17.01
CA SER A 215 38.94 -14.82 16.27
C SER A 215 39.35 -14.48 14.83
N ALA A 216 38.73 -13.44 14.24
CA ALA A 216 39.00 -12.94 12.92
C ALA A 216 39.95 -11.69 12.91
N GLY A 217 40.52 -11.31 14.05
CA GLY A 217 41.37 -10.13 14.18
C GLY A 217 40.67 -8.79 13.96
N GLN A 218 39.35 -8.73 14.16
CA GLN A 218 38.56 -7.52 14.01
C GLN A 218 38.39 -6.81 15.36
N PRO A 219 38.18 -5.48 15.36
CA PRO A 219 37.96 -4.72 16.59
C PRO A 219 36.64 -5.09 17.27
N SER A 220 36.59 -4.99 18.56
CA SER A 220 35.37 -5.13 19.38
C SER A 220 34.38 -3.98 19.09
N ARG A 221 33.10 -4.25 19.18
CA ARG A 221 32.00 -3.31 19.01
C ARG A 221 31.27 -3.07 20.32
N THR A 222 30.72 -1.88 20.48
CA THR A 222 29.82 -1.54 21.59
C THR A 222 28.41 -2.05 21.29
N VAL A 223 27.55 -2.09 22.33
CA VAL A 223 26.13 -2.45 22.18
C VAL A 223 25.41 -1.49 21.21
N GLU A 224 25.73 -0.22 21.31
CA GLU A 224 25.18 0.83 20.44
C GLU A 224 25.58 0.65 18.97
N GLU A 225 26.85 0.28 18.72
CA GLU A 225 27.33 -0.01 17.36
C GLU A 225 26.66 -1.24 16.77
N VAL A 226 26.43 -2.27 17.57
CA VAL A 226 25.70 -3.48 17.16
C VAL A 226 24.24 -3.16 16.89
N ALA A 227 23.58 -2.44 17.79
CA ALA A 227 22.19 -1.99 17.58
C ALA A 227 22.05 -1.15 16.30
N LEU A 228 22.96 -0.19 16.07
CA LEU A 228 22.97 0.64 14.88
C LEU A 228 23.24 -0.19 13.61
N GLY A 229 24.09 -1.22 13.68
CA GLY A 229 24.36 -2.16 12.61
C GLY A 229 23.08 -2.87 12.14
N PHE A 230 22.29 -3.38 13.07
CA PHE A 230 20.99 -3.99 12.77
C PHE A 230 20.01 -3.01 12.15
N LEU A 231 19.94 -1.77 12.68
CA LEU A 231 19.04 -0.76 12.11
C LEU A 231 19.42 -0.34 10.68
N ARG A 232 20.72 -0.35 10.34
CA ARG A 232 21.16 -0.11 8.96
C ARG A 232 20.65 -1.22 8.02
N VAL A 233 20.73 -2.48 8.44
CA VAL A 233 20.19 -3.60 7.64
C VAL A 233 18.68 -3.49 7.49
N ALA A 234 17.95 -3.15 8.55
CA ALA A 234 16.51 -2.91 8.49
C ALA A 234 16.16 -1.78 7.51
N ASN A 235 16.90 -0.66 7.56
CA ASN A 235 16.69 0.47 6.67
C ASN A 235 16.93 0.11 5.22
N GLU A 236 18.02 -0.61 4.88
CA GLU A 236 18.29 -1.07 3.51
C GLU A 236 17.17 -1.97 2.97
N THR A 237 16.59 -2.81 3.83
CA THR A 237 15.45 -3.65 3.45
C THR A 237 14.23 -2.80 3.10
N MET A 238 13.98 -1.72 3.83
CA MET A 238 12.85 -0.80 3.60
C MET A 238 13.09 0.19 2.44
N ILE A 239 14.35 0.52 2.12
CA ILE A 239 14.73 1.37 0.98
C ILE A 239 14.39 0.70 -0.36
N ARG A 240 14.51 -0.64 -0.43
CA ARG A 240 14.27 -1.37 -1.68
C ARG A 240 12.88 -1.10 -2.27
N PRO A 241 11.74 -1.32 -1.57
CA PRO A 241 10.42 -1.05 -2.11
C PRO A 241 10.20 0.44 -2.43
N ILE A 242 10.86 1.36 -1.73
CA ILE A 242 10.80 2.79 -2.06
C ILE A 242 11.41 3.06 -3.44
N ARG A 243 12.56 2.44 -3.75
CA ARG A 243 13.17 2.53 -5.08
C ARG A 243 12.34 1.85 -6.16
N GLU A 244 11.64 0.76 -5.84
CA GLU A 244 10.77 0.04 -6.77
C GLU A 244 9.59 0.92 -7.24
N VAL A 245 8.96 1.67 -6.34
CA VAL A 245 7.83 2.56 -6.71
C VAL A 245 8.28 3.93 -7.26
N SER A 246 9.57 4.24 -7.26
CA SER A 246 10.09 5.54 -7.70
C SER A 246 11.17 5.41 -8.78
N VAL A 247 12.42 5.21 -8.40
CA VAL A 247 13.58 5.23 -9.31
C VAL A 247 13.45 4.19 -10.43
N GLN A 248 12.98 2.98 -10.13
CA GLN A 248 12.80 1.93 -11.14
C GLN A 248 11.72 2.26 -12.17
N ARG A 249 10.84 3.21 -11.86
CA ARG A 249 9.82 3.74 -12.76
C ARG A 249 10.22 5.06 -13.43
N GLY A 250 11.47 5.48 -13.26
CA GLY A 250 12.01 6.68 -13.88
C GLY A 250 11.68 7.99 -13.16
N PHE A 251 11.19 7.93 -11.89
CA PHE A 251 10.94 9.14 -11.11
C PHE A 251 12.19 9.54 -10.29
N ASP A 252 12.49 10.82 -10.24
CA ASP A 252 13.52 11.34 -9.34
C ASP A 252 13.00 11.33 -7.89
N ILE A 253 13.60 10.48 -7.07
CA ILE A 253 13.19 10.32 -5.69
C ILE A 253 13.42 11.57 -4.84
N GLN A 254 14.41 12.41 -5.18
CA GLN A 254 14.76 13.63 -4.43
C GLN A 254 13.68 14.71 -4.52
N GLU A 255 12.84 14.65 -5.54
CA GLU A 255 11.69 15.55 -5.70
C GLU A 255 10.51 15.21 -4.78
N HIS A 256 10.52 14.02 -4.17
CA HIS A 256 9.41 13.55 -3.36
C HIS A 256 9.48 14.02 -1.91
N VAL A 257 8.32 14.02 -1.27
CA VAL A 257 8.15 14.08 0.19
C VAL A 257 8.03 12.67 0.72
N LEU A 258 8.68 12.34 1.82
CA LEU A 258 8.47 11.09 2.55
C LEU A 258 7.37 11.29 3.58
N ALA A 259 6.15 10.82 3.32
CA ALA A 259 5.05 10.81 4.27
C ALA A 259 5.16 9.58 5.17
N CYS A 260 5.56 9.80 6.41
CA CYS A 260 5.81 8.75 7.39
C CYS A 260 4.62 8.58 8.33
N PHE A 261 4.15 7.34 8.47
CA PHE A 261 3.09 6.96 9.38
C PHE A 261 3.25 5.50 9.87
N GLY A 262 2.28 5.00 10.65
CA GLY A 262 2.41 3.74 11.35
C GLY A 262 3.21 3.87 12.66
N GLY A 263 3.06 2.88 13.55
CA GLY A 263 3.59 2.93 14.91
C GLY A 263 5.11 2.91 15.02
N ALA A 264 5.84 2.42 14.00
CA ALA A 264 7.29 2.29 14.02
C ALA A 264 8.01 3.24 13.03
N GLY A 265 7.28 3.85 12.09
CA GLY A 265 7.88 4.61 10.98
C GLY A 265 8.76 5.77 11.42
N GLY A 266 8.35 6.54 12.42
CA GLY A 266 9.08 7.72 12.91
C GLY A 266 10.50 7.44 13.40
N GLN A 267 10.81 6.21 13.82
CA GLN A 267 12.13 5.79 14.30
C GLN A 267 13.15 5.65 13.16
N HIS A 268 12.67 5.51 11.91
CA HIS A 268 13.47 5.22 10.72
C HIS A 268 13.42 6.31 9.67
N ALA A 269 12.33 7.06 9.57
CA ALA A 269 12.03 7.97 8.46
C ALA A 269 13.15 8.96 8.14
N CYS A 270 13.78 9.59 9.14
CA CYS A 270 14.86 10.53 8.91
C CYS A 270 16.14 9.88 8.35
N ALA A 271 16.43 8.64 8.75
CA ALA A 271 17.56 7.88 8.21
C ALA A 271 17.29 7.50 6.75
N LEU A 272 16.11 6.95 6.47
CA LEU A 272 15.67 6.60 5.12
C LEU A 272 15.69 7.81 4.17
N ALA A 273 15.14 8.94 4.60
CA ALA A 273 15.12 10.18 3.81
C ALA A 273 16.55 10.63 3.46
N ARG A 274 17.48 10.57 4.43
CA ARG A 274 18.88 10.93 4.20
C ARG A 274 19.56 9.99 3.20
N ASP A 275 19.36 8.68 3.33
CA ASP A 275 19.97 7.67 2.47
C ASP A 275 19.39 7.70 1.03
N LEU A 276 18.17 8.22 0.88
CA LEU A 276 17.48 8.41 -0.40
C LEU A 276 17.68 9.82 -1.00
N GLY A 277 18.26 10.76 -0.26
CA GLY A 277 18.38 12.15 -0.68
C GLY A 277 17.09 12.96 -0.63
N ILE A 278 16.06 12.45 0.06
CA ILE A 278 14.79 13.15 0.27
C ILE A 278 14.98 14.24 1.32
N SER A 279 14.66 15.48 0.98
CA SER A 279 14.88 16.64 1.85
C SER A 279 13.75 16.90 2.86
N LEU A 280 12.56 16.30 2.66
CA LEU A 280 11.36 16.60 3.45
C LEU A 280 10.66 15.33 3.91
N VAL A 281 10.51 15.21 5.23
CA VAL A 281 9.71 14.17 5.89
C VAL A 281 8.45 14.82 6.45
N PHE A 282 7.30 14.32 6.02
CA PHE A 282 5.99 14.75 6.52
C PHE A 282 5.46 13.71 7.52
N VAL A 283 5.03 14.17 8.69
CA VAL A 283 4.38 13.34 9.70
C VAL A 283 3.06 14.01 10.09
N HIS A 284 1.98 13.37 9.69
CA HIS A 284 0.65 13.89 10.03
C HIS A 284 0.38 13.74 11.54
N ARG A 285 -0.42 14.65 12.13
CA ARG A 285 -0.78 14.58 13.57
C ARG A 285 -1.47 13.27 13.96
N PHE A 286 -2.10 12.60 13.02
CA PHE A 286 -2.74 11.29 13.19
C PHE A 286 -1.90 10.15 12.57
N ALA A 287 -0.59 10.31 12.48
CA ALA A 287 0.29 9.30 11.86
C ALA A 287 0.11 7.89 12.44
N GLY A 288 -0.21 7.76 13.73
CA GLY A 288 -0.47 6.47 14.36
C GLY A 288 -1.77 5.76 13.93
N ILE A 289 -2.70 6.50 13.31
CA ILE A 289 -4.01 6.01 12.85
C ILE A 289 -4.35 6.52 11.44
N LEU A 290 -3.34 6.85 10.64
CA LEU A 290 -3.54 7.52 9.36
C LEU A 290 -4.37 6.68 8.38
N SER A 291 -4.21 5.36 8.39
CA SER A 291 -5.00 4.45 7.56
C SER A 291 -6.50 4.55 7.90
N ALA A 292 -6.86 4.56 9.18
CA ALA A 292 -8.25 4.75 9.60
C ALA A 292 -8.77 6.15 9.26
N TYR A 293 -7.93 7.18 9.40
CA TYR A 293 -8.28 8.54 9.00
C TYR A 293 -8.51 8.65 7.49
N GLY A 294 -7.67 8.00 6.67
CA GLY A 294 -7.82 7.96 5.22
C GLY A 294 -9.09 7.23 4.76
N ILE A 295 -9.50 6.15 5.46
CA ILE A 295 -10.80 5.50 5.21
C ILE A 295 -11.94 6.52 5.36
N GLY A 296 -11.88 7.37 6.39
CA GLY A 296 -12.87 8.43 6.61
C GLY A 296 -12.85 9.55 5.57
N LEU A 297 -11.77 9.68 4.79
CA LEU A 297 -11.63 10.66 3.71
C LEU A 297 -11.96 10.10 2.33
N ALA A 298 -12.03 8.78 2.20
CA ALA A 298 -12.14 8.12 0.91
C ALA A 298 -13.51 8.33 0.24
N ASP A 299 -13.48 8.33 -1.08
CA ASP A 299 -14.67 8.46 -1.93
C ASP A 299 -15.40 7.12 -2.07
N LEU A 300 -16.71 7.18 -2.29
CA LEU A 300 -17.48 6.01 -2.74
C LEU A 300 -17.14 5.71 -4.20
N THR A 301 -16.81 4.46 -4.51
CA THR A 301 -16.43 4.06 -5.87
C THR A 301 -17.10 2.77 -6.29
N THR A 302 -17.46 2.69 -7.56
CA THR A 302 -17.85 1.44 -8.23
C THR A 302 -17.11 1.33 -9.55
N GLU A 303 -16.64 0.12 -9.85
CA GLU A 303 -15.95 -0.18 -11.09
C GLU A 303 -16.65 -1.31 -11.83
N ARG A 304 -16.82 -1.12 -13.14
CA ARG A 304 -17.36 -2.11 -14.07
C ARG A 304 -16.38 -2.34 -15.21
N GLN A 305 -16.30 -3.57 -15.64
CA GLN A 305 -15.45 -3.96 -16.76
C GLN A 305 -16.11 -5.04 -17.61
N GLU A 306 -15.73 -5.08 -18.88
CA GLU A 306 -16.10 -6.16 -19.79
C GLU A 306 -15.02 -6.42 -20.84
N PRO A 307 -14.87 -7.67 -21.34
CA PRO A 307 -13.92 -7.98 -22.40
C PRO A 307 -14.36 -7.36 -23.73
N ALA A 308 -13.39 -6.85 -24.50
CA ALA A 308 -13.63 -6.25 -25.82
C ALA A 308 -13.08 -7.11 -26.96
N ALA A 309 -11.80 -7.46 -26.93
CA ALA A 309 -11.09 -8.23 -27.95
C ALA A 309 -11.20 -7.62 -29.37
N GLU A 310 -11.00 -6.30 -29.47
CA GLU A 310 -11.14 -5.54 -30.74
C GLU A 310 -9.84 -4.79 -31.08
N VAL A 311 -9.68 -4.45 -32.37
CA VAL A 311 -8.55 -3.63 -32.83
C VAL A 311 -8.90 -2.15 -32.63
N LEU A 312 -8.04 -1.43 -31.89
CA LEU A 312 -8.14 0.03 -31.73
C LEU A 312 -7.41 0.78 -32.84
N ALA A 313 -6.19 0.34 -33.16
CA ALA A 313 -5.34 1.02 -34.13
C ALA A 313 -4.60 0.02 -35.01
N GLN A 314 -4.61 0.29 -36.33
CA GLN A 314 -3.77 -0.41 -37.29
C GLN A 314 -2.31 0.10 -37.22
N VAL A 315 -1.40 -0.65 -37.83
CA VAL A 315 0.00 -0.21 -37.95
C VAL A 315 0.08 1.11 -38.72
N GLY A 316 0.75 2.09 -38.12
CA GLY A 316 0.90 3.43 -38.75
C GLY A 316 -0.25 4.39 -38.50
N ASP A 317 -1.33 3.97 -37.88
CA ASP A 317 -2.41 4.88 -37.46
C ASP A 317 -2.02 5.66 -36.23
N LEU A 318 -1.83 6.95 -36.35
CA LEU A 318 -1.37 7.83 -35.28
C LEU A 318 -2.51 8.46 -34.47
N SER A 319 -3.73 8.48 -35.02
CA SER A 319 -4.88 9.12 -34.39
C SER A 319 -6.18 8.36 -34.65
N PRO A 320 -6.26 7.09 -34.24
CA PRO A 320 -7.47 6.31 -34.37
C PRO A 320 -8.59 6.89 -33.52
N THR A 321 -9.79 6.97 -34.09
CA THR A 321 -11.00 7.28 -33.30
C THR A 321 -11.47 6.03 -32.57
N LEU A 322 -11.99 6.20 -31.34
CA LEU A 322 -12.61 5.10 -30.63
C LEU A 322 -13.80 4.58 -31.45
N PRO A 323 -13.87 3.27 -31.78
CA PRO A 323 -15.01 2.68 -32.46
C PRO A 323 -16.34 2.95 -31.76
N SER A 324 -17.39 3.29 -32.51
CA SER A 324 -18.68 3.68 -31.92
C SER A 324 -19.30 2.60 -31.04
N ASN A 325 -19.15 1.33 -31.41
CA ASN A 325 -19.59 0.21 -30.59
C ASN A 325 -18.88 0.12 -29.23
N LEU A 326 -17.58 0.46 -29.16
CA LEU A 326 -16.85 0.50 -27.88
C LEU A 326 -17.27 1.72 -27.05
N ALA A 327 -17.53 2.86 -27.69
CA ALA A 327 -18.03 4.05 -27.01
C ALA A 327 -19.42 3.82 -26.41
N GLU A 328 -20.33 3.17 -27.16
CA GLU A 328 -21.67 2.80 -26.65
C GLU A 328 -21.57 1.86 -25.43
N ARG A 329 -20.74 0.82 -25.51
CA ARG A 329 -20.53 -0.13 -24.42
C ARG A 329 -19.92 0.53 -23.19
N LEU A 330 -18.98 1.47 -23.34
CA LEU A 330 -18.45 2.26 -22.24
C LEU A 330 -19.53 3.12 -21.58
N ALA A 331 -20.43 3.72 -22.37
CA ALA A 331 -21.56 4.49 -21.85
C ALA A 331 -22.52 3.60 -21.04
N GLU A 332 -22.86 2.41 -21.54
CA GLU A 332 -23.72 1.44 -20.83
C GLU A 332 -23.08 1.00 -19.50
N LEU A 333 -21.77 0.72 -19.50
CA LEU A 333 -21.04 0.39 -18.26
C LEU A 333 -21.03 1.56 -17.27
N ALA A 334 -20.92 2.79 -17.76
CA ALA A 334 -20.96 3.99 -16.92
C ALA A 334 -22.33 4.17 -16.25
N ASP A 335 -23.41 3.97 -17.01
CA ASP A 335 -24.78 4.05 -16.51
C ASP A 335 -25.05 2.96 -15.44
N GLN A 336 -24.57 1.75 -15.66
CA GLN A 336 -24.69 0.66 -14.68
C GLN A 336 -23.92 0.97 -13.41
N ALA A 337 -22.68 1.46 -13.52
CA ALA A 337 -21.85 1.80 -12.35
C ALA A 337 -22.45 3.01 -11.59
N ALA A 338 -22.96 4.00 -12.29
CA ALA A 338 -23.63 5.16 -11.68
C ALA A 338 -24.88 4.75 -10.92
N SER A 339 -25.71 3.88 -11.52
CA SER A 339 -26.92 3.35 -10.88
C SER A 339 -26.58 2.59 -9.59
N GLU A 340 -25.54 1.76 -9.61
CA GLU A 340 -25.08 1.03 -8.43
C GLU A 340 -24.63 1.97 -7.32
N LEU A 341 -23.92 3.06 -7.62
CA LEU A 341 -23.53 4.05 -6.60
C LEU A 341 -24.74 4.81 -6.04
N GLN A 342 -25.74 5.09 -6.87
CA GLN A 342 -26.97 5.73 -6.41
C GLN A 342 -27.77 4.82 -5.45
N GLU A 343 -27.81 3.51 -5.70
CA GLU A 343 -28.41 2.52 -4.79
C GLU A 343 -27.66 2.52 -3.43
N GLN A 344 -26.35 2.70 -3.43
CA GLN A 344 -25.55 2.87 -2.22
C GLN A 344 -25.75 4.24 -1.53
N GLY A 345 -26.46 5.15 -2.18
CA GLY A 345 -26.86 6.46 -1.63
C GLY A 345 -26.00 7.64 -2.08
N ALA A 346 -25.25 7.51 -3.16
CA ALA A 346 -24.56 8.61 -3.81
C ALA A 346 -25.54 9.55 -4.52
N SER A 347 -25.21 10.84 -4.57
CA SER A 347 -26.01 11.84 -5.33
C SER A 347 -25.61 11.81 -6.80
N SER A 348 -26.59 11.71 -7.68
CA SER A 348 -26.36 11.71 -9.14
C SER A 348 -25.66 12.99 -9.65
N SER A 349 -25.86 14.12 -8.99
CA SER A 349 -25.29 15.42 -9.41
C SER A 349 -23.78 15.56 -9.15
N THR A 350 -23.16 14.67 -8.38
CA THR A 350 -21.75 14.75 -7.99
C THR A 350 -20.90 13.63 -8.56
N LEU A 351 -21.49 12.70 -9.30
CA LEU A 351 -20.77 11.55 -9.87
C LEU A 351 -19.74 11.97 -10.90
N GLN A 352 -18.57 11.40 -10.81
CA GLN A 352 -17.48 11.57 -11.77
C GLN A 352 -17.21 10.24 -12.44
N VAL A 353 -17.29 10.24 -13.78
CA VAL A 353 -17.04 9.04 -14.61
C VAL A 353 -15.62 9.08 -15.13
N GLN A 354 -14.91 7.97 -15.01
CA GLN A 354 -13.57 7.77 -15.53
C GLN A 354 -13.60 6.55 -16.47
N LEU A 355 -13.17 6.74 -17.72
CA LEU A 355 -13.15 5.70 -18.74
C LEU A 355 -11.73 5.19 -18.94
N PHE A 356 -11.57 3.89 -19.13
CA PHE A 356 -10.28 3.24 -19.34
C PHE A 356 -10.39 2.16 -20.42
N LEU A 357 -9.31 2.02 -21.20
CA LEU A 357 -9.10 0.89 -22.10
C LEU A 357 -7.86 0.11 -21.65
N ASN A 358 -8.00 -1.20 -21.58
CA ASN A 358 -6.88 -2.10 -21.36
C ASN A 358 -6.28 -2.49 -22.70
N LEU A 359 -5.13 -1.92 -23.03
CA LEU A 359 -4.52 -1.98 -24.36
C LEU A 359 -3.25 -2.82 -24.37
N ARG A 360 -3.02 -3.52 -25.47
CA ARG A 360 -1.74 -4.22 -25.73
C ARG A 360 -1.38 -4.19 -27.21
N TYR A 361 -0.13 -4.44 -27.52
CA TYR A 361 0.26 -4.74 -28.89
C TYR A 361 -0.16 -6.17 -29.27
N GLN A 362 -0.56 -6.36 -30.53
CA GLN A 362 -0.86 -7.68 -31.07
C GLN A 362 0.35 -8.62 -30.93
N GLY A 363 0.10 -9.85 -30.41
CA GLY A 363 1.14 -10.87 -30.20
C GLY A 363 2.00 -10.65 -28.95
N THR A 364 1.58 -9.74 -28.05
CA THR A 364 2.17 -9.61 -26.71
C THR A 364 1.14 -9.96 -25.63
N ASP A 365 1.62 -10.37 -24.45
CA ASP A 365 0.79 -10.62 -23.26
C ASP A 365 0.79 -9.43 -22.29
N THR A 366 1.64 -8.43 -22.56
CA THR A 366 1.75 -7.22 -21.74
C THR A 366 0.67 -6.23 -22.14
N ASN A 367 -0.17 -5.89 -21.18
CA ASN A 367 -1.23 -4.90 -21.35
C ASN A 367 -1.04 -3.71 -20.40
N LEU A 368 -1.52 -2.55 -20.82
CA LEU A 368 -1.52 -1.32 -20.02
C LEU A 368 -2.92 -0.76 -19.94
N MET A 369 -3.34 -0.35 -18.76
CA MET A 369 -4.61 0.34 -18.54
C MET A 369 -4.43 1.83 -18.83
N ILE A 370 -5.08 2.31 -19.88
CA ILE A 370 -5.00 3.70 -20.32
C ILE A 370 -6.29 4.41 -19.97
N ARG A 371 -6.20 5.43 -19.12
CA ARG A 371 -7.30 6.36 -18.85
C ARG A 371 -7.57 7.20 -20.09
N GLU A 372 -8.84 7.58 -20.27
CA GLU A 372 -9.25 8.49 -21.34
C GLU A 372 -8.40 9.77 -21.32
N PRO A 373 -7.61 10.02 -22.38
CA PRO A 373 -6.82 11.24 -22.47
C PRO A 373 -7.71 12.41 -22.89
N GLU A 374 -7.30 13.64 -22.58
CA GLU A 374 -8.06 14.86 -22.88
C GLU A 374 -8.38 15.03 -24.38
N ASP A 375 -7.49 14.56 -25.24
CA ASP A 375 -7.65 14.58 -26.71
C ASP A 375 -8.39 13.35 -27.26
N GLY A 376 -8.78 12.40 -26.43
CA GLY A 376 -9.43 11.15 -26.82
C GLY A 376 -8.51 10.14 -27.53
N ASN A 377 -7.21 10.44 -27.69
CA ASN A 377 -6.28 9.58 -28.44
C ASN A 377 -5.63 8.51 -27.55
N TYR A 378 -6.38 7.48 -27.23
CA TYR A 378 -5.91 6.34 -26.43
C TYR A 378 -4.66 5.65 -27.03
N ALA A 379 -4.56 5.55 -28.35
CA ALA A 379 -3.43 4.86 -29.00
C ALA A 379 -2.11 5.62 -28.80
N GLN A 380 -2.14 6.94 -28.90
CA GLN A 380 -0.95 7.77 -28.63
C GLN A 380 -0.56 7.69 -27.16
N SER A 381 -1.52 7.80 -26.26
CA SER A 381 -1.32 7.68 -24.82
C SER A 381 -0.72 6.32 -24.44
N PHE A 382 -1.21 5.23 -25.07
CA PHE A 382 -0.67 3.89 -24.89
C PHE A 382 0.80 3.80 -25.35
N ARG A 383 1.14 4.29 -26.56
CA ARG A 383 2.52 4.26 -27.08
C ARG A 383 3.47 5.02 -26.17
N GLN A 384 3.09 6.21 -25.71
CA GLN A 384 3.90 7.02 -24.79
C GLN A 384 4.12 6.32 -23.45
N THR A 385 3.08 5.71 -22.89
CA THR A 385 3.18 4.97 -21.64
C THR A 385 4.05 3.72 -21.81
N TYR A 386 3.87 2.99 -22.91
CA TYR A 386 4.63 1.79 -23.23
C TYR A 386 6.13 2.12 -23.41
N LEU A 387 6.45 3.19 -24.16
CA LEU A 387 7.82 3.68 -24.35
C LEU A 387 8.46 4.06 -23.01
N ARG A 388 7.73 4.75 -22.14
CA ARG A 388 8.23 5.15 -20.81
C ARG A 388 8.53 3.94 -19.92
N GLU A 389 7.67 2.91 -19.95
CA GLU A 389 7.82 1.74 -19.07
C GLU A 389 8.82 0.72 -19.59
N PHE A 390 8.91 0.52 -20.91
CA PHE A 390 9.71 -0.54 -21.51
C PHE A 390 10.91 -0.03 -22.31
N GLY A 391 10.98 1.27 -22.62
CA GLY A 391 12.08 1.88 -23.35
C GLY A 391 12.04 1.70 -24.87
N PHE A 392 10.99 1.10 -25.43
CA PHE A 392 10.80 0.89 -26.87
C PHE A 392 9.33 0.89 -27.26
N GLU A 393 9.06 1.07 -28.55
CA GLU A 393 7.73 0.92 -29.17
C GLU A 393 7.75 -0.25 -30.14
N LEU A 394 6.55 -0.81 -30.44
CA LEU A 394 6.39 -1.87 -31.44
C LEU A 394 5.54 -1.36 -32.62
N GLU A 395 5.97 -1.68 -33.84
CA GLU A 395 5.20 -1.46 -35.07
C GLU A 395 4.17 -2.60 -35.25
N ARG A 396 3.15 -2.60 -34.40
CA ARG A 396 2.08 -3.61 -34.40
C ARG A 396 0.73 -2.95 -34.15
N GLU A 397 -0.33 -3.67 -34.48
CA GLU A 397 -1.70 -3.28 -34.14
C GLU A 397 -1.85 -3.15 -32.63
N ILE A 398 -2.68 -2.21 -32.19
CA ILE A 398 -3.07 -2.03 -30.80
C ILE A 398 -4.46 -2.65 -30.61
N LEU A 399 -4.55 -3.57 -29.68
CA LEU A 399 -5.78 -4.30 -29.35
C LEU A 399 -6.36 -3.79 -28.04
N VAL A 400 -7.70 -3.75 -27.95
CA VAL A 400 -8.44 -3.53 -26.71
C VAL A 400 -8.79 -4.89 -26.12
N ASP A 401 -8.22 -5.22 -24.98
CA ASP A 401 -8.55 -6.46 -24.25
C ASP A 401 -9.83 -6.30 -23.42
N ASP A 402 -9.93 -5.22 -22.64
CA ASP A 402 -11.07 -4.93 -21.76
C ASP A 402 -11.45 -3.44 -21.85
N LEU A 403 -12.74 -3.17 -21.72
CA LEU A 403 -13.30 -1.87 -21.38
C LEU A 403 -13.45 -1.79 -19.86
N ARG A 404 -13.17 -0.62 -19.30
CA ARG A 404 -13.34 -0.41 -17.86
C ARG A 404 -13.87 0.98 -17.56
N VAL A 405 -14.80 1.05 -16.64
CA VAL A 405 -15.40 2.30 -16.18
C VAL A 405 -15.33 2.34 -14.65
N ARG A 406 -14.84 3.42 -14.12
CA ARG A 406 -14.86 3.74 -12.69
C ARG A 406 -15.75 4.97 -12.48
N VAL A 407 -16.72 4.85 -11.60
CA VAL A 407 -17.55 5.97 -11.16
C VAL A 407 -17.22 6.30 -9.71
N VAL A 408 -17.01 7.58 -9.45
CA VAL A 408 -16.61 8.10 -8.15
C VAL A 408 -17.68 9.09 -7.66
N SER A 409 -18.14 8.90 -6.43
CA SER A 409 -18.91 9.88 -5.69
C SER A 409 -18.00 10.51 -4.63
N PRO A 410 -17.56 11.76 -4.83
CA PRO A 410 -16.67 12.43 -3.89
C PRO A 410 -17.28 12.47 -2.49
N SER A 411 -16.48 12.13 -1.50
CA SER A 411 -16.83 12.33 -0.10
C SER A 411 -16.97 13.84 0.18
N PRO A 412 -17.96 14.27 0.98
CA PRO A 412 -18.04 15.66 1.38
C PRO A 412 -16.70 16.04 2.02
N SER A 413 -15.99 16.97 1.38
CA SER A 413 -14.66 17.39 1.83
C SER A 413 -14.74 17.79 3.29
N LEU A 414 -14.05 17.03 4.16
CA LEU A 414 -13.75 17.53 5.49
C LEU A 414 -13.06 18.88 5.30
N GLN A 415 -13.61 19.95 5.89
CA GLN A 415 -13.03 21.28 5.79
C GLN A 415 -11.53 21.15 6.06
N LYS A 416 -10.70 21.50 5.08
CA LYS A 416 -9.25 21.53 5.23
C LYS A 416 -8.95 22.48 6.41
N PHE A 417 -8.70 21.92 7.58
CA PHE A 417 -8.19 22.69 8.70
C PHE A 417 -6.79 23.15 8.30
N LYS A 418 -6.69 24.39 7.82
CA LYS A 418 -5.39 25.06 7.69
C LYS A 418 -4.85 25.21 9.11
N LEU A 419 -3.90 24.37 9.48
CA LEU A 419 -3.10 24.61 10.67
C LEU A 419 -2.37 25.94 10.46
N PRO A 420 -2.45 26.91 11.40
CA PRO A 420 -1.55 28.05 11.36
C PRO A 420 -0.12 27.51 11.41
N LEU A 421 0.67 27.88 10.42
CA LEU A 421 2.12 27.66 10.45
C LEU A 421 2.62 28.43 11.69
N ALA A 422 3.23 27.68 12.63
CA ALA A 422 3.86 28.25 13.82
C ALA A 422 5.16 28.98 13.45
#